data_f40e813597cb2c2aaec4d28a57ac4514
#
_entry.id   f40e813597cb2c2aaec4d28a57ac4514
#
_cell.length_a   1.000
_cell.length_b   1.000
_cell.length_c   1.000
_cell.angle_alpha   90.00
_cell.angle_beta   90.00
_cell.angle_gamma   90.00
#
_symmetry.space_group_name_H-M   'P 1'
#
loop_
_entity.id
_entity.type
_entity.pdbx_description
1 polymer ?
#
loop_
_entity_poly.entity_id
_entity_poly.type
_entity_poly.pdbx_seq_one_letter_code
_entity_poly.pdbx_strand_id
1 'polypeptide(L)'
;MGWIFGYGSLMWYPGFPFQERRAARLRGYHRDFCMVSTRNRGTEQAPGLVLSLCPGGELVGMAYSYDPAREAEVFQYLDEREGLHRAHERCIVPIEFTDGAEPRGVPCWTYLPVITAPNYHGTMPIPKRAELVAQGCGKIGTSYEYLRLLMEELDKLNVREPALAELFEESRRLCEELQAAGK
;
A
#
# COMPACT_ATOMS: atom_id res chain seq x y z
N MET A 1 -1.80 -0.48 -24.78
CA MET A 1 -2.48 -0.15 -23.53
C MET A 1 -1.52 -0.41 -22.40
N GLY A 2 -1.22 0.58 -21.56
CA GLY A 2 -0.35 0.43 -20.41
C GLY A 2 -1.17 0.12 -19.15
N TRP A 3 -0.57 -0.60 -18.18
CA TRP A 3 -1.21 -0.95 -16.92
C TRP A 3 -0.35 -0.50 -15.74
N ILE A 4 -1.02 -0.06 -14.67
CA ILE A 4 -0.42 0.28 -13.37
C ILE A 4 -1.09 -0.58 -12.30
N PHE A 5 -0.28 -1.25 -11.48
CA PHE A 5 -0.75 -2.07 -10.38
C PHE A 5 -0.62 -1.35 -9.05
N GLY A 6 -1.74 -1.14 -8.38
CA GLY A 6 -1.85 -0.58 -7.05
C GLY A 6 -2.14 -1.66 -6.01
N TYR A 7 -1.39 -1.66 -4.94
CA TYR A 7 -1.51 -2.63 -3.83
C TYR A 7 -1.81 -1.97 -2.48
N GLY A 8 -1.70 -0.65 -2.40
CA GLY A 8 -1.95 0.18 -1.23
C GLY A 8 -2.93 1.29 -1.56
N SER A 9 -2.59 2.55 -1.22
CA SER A 9 -3.48 3.70 -1.38
C SER A 9 -3.96 3.94 -2.82
N LEU A 10 -3.26 3.46 -3.82
CA LEU A 10 -3.72 3.48 -5.22
C LEU A 10 -5.02 2.67 -5.41
N MET A 11 -5.33 1.71 -4.53
CA MET A 11 -6.55 0.91 -4.66
C MET A 11 -7.83 1.73 -4.46
N TRP A 12 -7.82 2.72 -3.55
CA TRP A 12 -8.97 3.60 -3.29
C TRP A 12 -8.80 5.02 -3.82
N TYR A 13 -7.57 5.45 -4.06
CA TYR A 13 -7.27 6.77 -4.60
C TYR A 13 -6.17 6.69 -5.67
N PRO A 14 -6.48 6.27 -6.90
CA PRO A 14 -5.51 6.24 -7.99
C PRO A 14 -4.95 7.63 -8.32
N GLY A 15 -5.78 8.67 -8.38
CA GLY A 15 -5.38 10.07 -8.56
C GLY A 15 -4.93 10.44 -9.97
N PHE A 16 -4.98 9.50 -10.91
CA PHE A 16 -4.73 9.71 -12.33
C PHE A 16 -5.90 9.21 -13.17
N PRO A 17 -6.10 9.70 -14.40
CA PRO A 17 -7.15 9.21 -15.28
C PRO A 17 -6.82 7.81 -15.80
N PHE A 18 -7.77 6.91 -15.70
CA PHE A 18 -7.69 5.54 -16.18
C PHE A 18 -8.90 5.20 -17.04
N GLN A 19 -8.74 4.21 -17.93
CA GLN A 19 -9.79 3.74 -18.85
C GLN A 19 -10.52 2.53 -18.29
N GLU A 20 -9.79 1.62 -17.66
CA GLU A 20 -10.30 0.38 -17.10
C GLU A 20 -9.66 0.11 -15.74
N ARG A 21 -10.42 -0.55 -14.85
CA ARG A 21 -9.98 -0.98 -13.53
C ARG A 21 -10.33 -2.45 -13.34
N ARG A 22 -9.35 -3.28 -13.00
CA ARG A 22 -9.54 -4.73 -12.80
C ARG A 22 -8.76 -5.22 -11.59
N ALA A 23 -9.36 -6.17 -10.85
CA ALA A 23 -8.64 -6.88 -9.81
C ALA A 23 -7.58 -7.80 -10.43
N ALA A 24 -6.39 -7.79 -9.88
CA ALA A 24 -5.26 -8.56 -10.40
C ALA A 24 -4.40 -9.12 -9.26
N ARG A 25 -3.75 -10.24 -9.53
CA ARG A 25 -2.82 -10.92 -8.63
C ARG A 25 -1.38 -10.63 -9.04
N LEU A 26 -0.57 -10.29 -8.05
CA LEU A 26 0.88 -10.21 -8.14
C LEU A 26 1.50 -11.33 -7.30
N ARG A 27 2.41 -12.12 -7.89
CA ARG A 27 3.17 -13.17 -7.22
C ARG A 27 4.57 -12.70 -6.86
N GLY A 28 5.17 -13.34 -5.84
CA GLY A 28 6.53 -13.05 -5.38
C GLY A 28 6.61 -11.94 -4.34
N TYR A 29 5.47 -11.37 -3.94
CA TYR A 29 5.38 -10.34 -2.90
C TYR A 29 4.14 -10.55 -2.03
N HIS A 30 4.19 -10.02 -0.82
CA HIS A 30 3.03 -9.86 0.06
C HIS A 30 3.01 -8.46 0.66
N ARG A 31 1.84 -8.02 1.13
CA ARG A 31 1.68 -6.74 1.84
C ARG A 31 2.19 -6.86 3.25
N ASP A 32 2.90 -5.83 3.70
CA ASP A 32 3.18 -5.65 5.12
C ASP A 32 3.23 -4.16 5.49
N PHE A 33 2.91 -3.83 6.74
CA PHE A 33 3.16 -2.51 7.30
C PHE A 33 4.61 -2.46 7.78
N CYS A 34 5.50 -2.09 6.89
CA CYS A 34 6.94 -2.22 7.03
C CYS A 34 7.74 -0.94 6.75
N MET A 35 7.07 0.14 6.35
CA MET A 35 7.73 1.43 6.11
C MET A 35 7.34 2.46 7.16
N VAL A 36 8.34 3.01 7.85
CA VAL A 36 8.15 4.10 8.82
C VAL A 36 7.84 5.41 8.09
N SER A 37 6.83 6.10 8.55
CA SER A 37 6.39 7.39 8.05
C SER A 37 6.56 8.47 9.12
N THR A 38 7.44 9.44 8.85
CA THR A 38 7.68 10.59 9.75
C THR A 38 7.14 11.91 9.21
N ARG A 39 6.35 11.86 8.12
CA ARG A 39 5.79 13.05 7.48
C ARG A 39 4.32 12.91 7.13
N ASN A 40 3.96 11.87 6.40
CA ASN A 40 2.61 11.72 5.83
C ASN A 40 1.62 11.11 6.82
N ARG A 41 2.04 10.06 7.56
CA ARG A 41 1.21 9.31 8.51
C ARG A 41 1.82 9.25 9.91
N GLY A 42 2.78 10.12 10.20
CA GLY A 42 3.48 10.29 11.46
C GLY A 42 4.35 11.51 11.44
N THR A 43 5.05 11.76 12.56
CA THR A 43 6.09 12.78 12.72
C THR A 43 7.39 12.14 13.20
N GLU A 44 8.49 12.88 13.30
CA GLU A 44 9.73 12.35 13.87
C GLU A 44 9.58 11.97 15.34
N GLN A 45 8.75 12.69 16.10
CA GLN A 45 8.48 12.46 17.52
C GLN A 45 7.49 11.31 17.73
N ALA A 46 6.54 11.13 16.82
CA ALA A 46 5.54 10.08 16.82
C ALA A 46 5.45 9.44 15.42
N PRO A 47 6.43 8.61 15.05
CA PRO A 47 6.43 7.98 13.74
C PRO A 47 5.24 7.03 13.59
N GLY A 48 4.67 7.07 12.40
CA GLY A 48 3.65 6.12 11.98
C GLY A 48 4.23 5.02 11.11
N LEU A 49 3.37 4.10 10.68
CA LEU A 49 3.73 3.01 9.81
C LEU A 49 2.79 2.97 8.60
N VAL A 50 3.33 2.69 7.44
CA VAL A 50 2.56 2.54 6.20
C VAL A 50 2.90 1.24 5.50
N LEU A 51 2.00 0.84 4.61
CA LEU A 51 2.13 -0.36 3.80
C LEU A 51 3.26 -0.24 2.79
N SER A 52 3.95 -1.34 2.56
CA SER A 52 4.70 -1.60 1.35
C SER A 52 4.66 -3.11 1.02
N LEU A 53 5.50 -3.54 0.09
CA LEU A 53 5.62 -4.94 -0.29
C LEU A 53 6.88 -5.55 0.32
N CYS A 54 6.72 -6.76 0.84
CA CYS A 54 7.82 -7.62 1.26
C CYS A 54 7.96 -8.80 0.30
N PRO A 55 9.18 -9.32 0.05
CA PRO A 55 9.38 -10.47 -0.80
C PRO A 55 8.66 -11.73 -0.31
N GLY A 56 8.22 -12.56 -1.25
CA GLY A 56 7.55 -13.83 -1.00
C GLY A 56 6.02 -13.75 -1.00
N GLY A 57 5.36 -14.88 -1.26
CA GLY A 57 3.90 -14.97 -1.28
C GLY A 57 3.23 -14.44 -2.54
N GLU A 58 2.00 -14.01 -2.39
CA GLU A 58 1.19 -13.36 -3.44
C GLU A 58 0.16 -12.42 -2.81
N LEU A 59 -0.32 -11.48 -3.60
CA LEU A 59 -1.38 -10.55 -3.17
C LEU A 59 -2.33 -10.24 -4.33
N VAL A 60 -3.54 -9.82 -4.01
CA VAL A 60 -4.50 -9.28 -4.98
C VAL A 60 -4.63 -7.78 -4.76
N GLY A 61 -4.48 -7.00 -5.83
CA GLY A 61 -4.64 -5.55 -5.85
C GLY A 61 -5.47 -5.10 -7.04
N MET A 62 -5.33 -3.84 -7.42
CA MET A 62 -6.04 -3.23 -8.53
C MET A 62 -5.09 -2.86 -9.65
N ALA A 63 -5.39 -3.29 -10.86
CA ALA A 63 -4.72 -2.85 -12.08
C ALA A 63 -5.58 -1.80 -12.79
N TYR A 64 -4.95 -0.73 -13.25
CA TYR A 64 -5.56 0.39 -13.95
C TYR A 64 -4.93 0.54 -15.33
N SER A 65 -5.75 0.49 -16.38
CA SER A 65 -5.24 0.83 -17.72
C SER A 65 -5.26 2.33 -17.93
N TYR A 66 -4.22 2.85 -18.58
CA TYR A 66 -4.12 4.26 -18.92
C TYR A 66 -3.91 4.45 -20.41
N ASP A 67 -4.27 5.65 -20.91
CA ASP A 67 -4.01 6.05 -22.28
C ASP A 67 -2.49 6.28 -22.49
N PRO A 68 -1.82 5.55 -23.40
CA PRO A 68 -0.40 5.75 -23.68
C PRO A 68 -0.04 7.19 -24.05
N ALA A 69 -0.95 7.94 -24.66
CA ALA A 69 -0.73 9.36 -24.96
C ALA A 69 -0.56 10.25 -23.72
N ARG A 70 -1.00 9.76 -22.54
CA ARG A 70 -0.89 10.45 -21.24
C ARG A 70 0.16 9.83 -20.33
N GLU A 71 0.96 8.90 -20.80
CA GLU A 71 1.94 8.16 -20.01
C GLU A 71 2.87 9.08 -19.21
N ALA A 72 3.41 10.11 -19.84
CA ALA A 72 4.33 11.05 -19.18
C ALA A 72 3.65 11.78 -17.99
N GLU A 73 2.40 12.22 -18.14
CA GLU A 73 1.63 12.88 -17.10
C GLU A 73 1.33 11.92 -15.93
N VAL A 74 0.91 10.70 -16.25
CA VAL A 74 0.59 9.68 -15.26
C VAL A 74 1.82 9.33 -14.42
N PHE A 75 2.97 9.13 -15.06
CA PHE A 75 4.20 8.80 -14.34
C PHE A 75 4.79 9.98 -13.58
N GLN A 76 4.69 11.19 -14.08
CA GLN A 76 5.09 12.37 -13.32
C GLN A 76 4.32 12.42 -11.97
N TYR A 77 3.00 12.27 -12.02
CA TYR A 77 2.17 12.26 -10.82
C TYR A 77 2.55 11.12 -9.86
N LEU A 78 2.69 9.90 -10.37
CA LEU A 78 2.97 8.72 -9.56
C LEU A 78 4.38 8.75 -8.96
N ASP A 79 5.39 9.17 -9.72
CA ASP A 79 6.78 9.26 -9.25
C ASP A 79 6.92 10.27 -8.10
N GLU A 80 6.21 11.41 -8.18
CA GLU A 80 6.15 12.39 -7.09
C GLU A 80 5.44 11.82 -5.85
N ARG A 81 4.31 11.14 -6.06
CA ARG A 81 3.49 10.56 -5.00
C ARG A 81 4.20 9.43 -4.26
N GLU A 82 4.81 8.50 -4.98
CA GLU A 82 5.46 7.31 -4.43
C GLU A 82 6.91 7.59 -3.97
N GLY A 83 7.43 8.79 -4.20
CA GLY A 83 8.78 9.17 -3.81
C GLY A 83 9.86 8.36 -4.52
N LEU A 84 9.78 8.33 -5.85
CA LEU A 84 10.72 7.61 -6.73
C LEU A 84 12.18 7.84 -6.31
N HIS A 85 12.97 6.79 -6.31
CA HIS A 85 14.39 6.71 -5.90
C HIS A 85 14.70 7.04 -4.42
N ARG A 86 13.68 7.33 -3.60
CA ARG A 86 13.84 7.52 -2.15
C ARG A 86 13.22 6.42 -1.33
N ALA A 87 11.95 6.11 -1.62
CA ALA A 87 11.18 5.11 -0.91
C ALA A 87 10.83 3.92 -1.80
N HIS A 88 10.61 4.18 -3.09
CA HIS A 88 10.20 3.18 -4.06
C HIS A 88 10.97 3.32 -5.38
N GLU A 89 11.03 2.20 -6.11
CA GLU A 89 11.47 2.11 -7.50
C GLU A 89 10.30 1.71 -8.37
N ARG A 90 10.18 2.35 -9.54
CA ARG A 90 9.19 1.99 -10.56
C ARG A 90 9.68 0.80 -11.35
N CYS A 91 8.93 -0.30 -11.31
CA CYS A 91 9.29 -1.57 -11.94
C CYS A 91 8.15 -2.13 -12.78
N ILE A 92 8.48 -2.97 -13.76
CA ILE A 92 7.49 -3.78 -14.47
C ILE A 92 7.42 -5.15 -13.80
N VAL A 93 6.20 -5.58 -13.47
CA VAL A 93 5.92 -6.90 -12.88
C VAL A 93 4.86 -7.61 -13.71
N PRO A 94 4.90 -8.94 -13.80
CA PRO A 94 3.82 -9.71 -14.42
C PRO A 94 2.66 -9.86 -13.44
N ILE A 95 1.45 -9.50 -13.87
CA ILE A 95 0.22 -9.68 -13.11
C ILE A 95 -0.72 -10.67 -13.81
N GLU A 96 -1.67 -11.24 -13.06
CA GLU A 96 -2.75 -12.08 -13.55
C GLU A 96 -4.09 -11.47 -13.14
N PHE A 97 -5.00 -11.22 -14.09
CA PHE A 97 -6.35 -10.75 -13.75
C PHE A 97 -7.13 -11.84 -13.01
N THR A 98 -7.89 -11.46 -11.98
CA THR A 98 -8.60 -12.42 -11.13
C THR A 98 -9.94 -12.90 -11.72
N ASP A 99 -10.41 -12.26 -12.77
CA ASP A 99 -11.62 -12.66 -13.53
C ASP A 99 -11.39 -13.81 -14.51
N GLY A 100 -10.17 -14.36 -14.54
CA GLY A 100 -9.79 -15.48 -15.41
C GLY A 100 -9.54 -15.10 -16.87
N ALA A 101 -9.61 -13.80 -17.21
CA ALA A 101 -9.35 -13.36 -18.58
C ALA A 101 -7.85 -13.47 -18.92
N GLU A 102 -7.59 -13.99 -20.11
CA GLU A 102 -6.26 -14.01 -20.72
C GLU A 102 -5.82 -12.59 -21.16
N PRO A 103 -4.51 -12.29 -21.24
CA PRO A 103 -3.36 -13.16 -21.03
C PRO A 103 -2.91 -13.24 -19.56
N ARG A 104 -2.20 -14.33 -19.21
CA ARG A 104 -1.45 -14.42 -17.96
C ARG A 104 -0.12 -13.69 -18.10
N GLY A 105 0.40 -13.15 -17.00
CA GLY A 105 1.69 -12.47 -16.99
C GLY A 105 1.65 -11.14 -17.73
N VAL A 106 0.54 -10.40 -17.62
CA VAL A 106 0.42 -9.06 -18.22
C VAL A 106 1.47 -8.13 -17.61
N PRO A 107 2.36 -7.51 -18.42
CA PRO A 107 3.33 -6.56 -17.90
C PRO A 107 2.61 -5.33 -17.35
N CYS A 108 2.90 -4.99 -16.09
CA CYS A 108 2.23 -3.93 -15.36
C CYS A 108 3.25 -3.10 -14.57
N TRP A 109 3.18 -1.79 -14.66
CA TRP A 109 4.00 -0.92 -13.83
C TRP A 109 3.52 -0.95 -12.37
N THR A 110 4.47 -0.96 -11.45
CA THR A 110 4.21 -0.81 -10.02
C THR A 110 5.40 -0.14 -9.33
N TYR A 111 5.23 0.20 -8.06
CA TYR A 111 6.26 0.82 -7.23
C TYR A 111 6.67 -0.15 -6.12
N LEU A 112 7.89 -0.70 -6.23
CA LEU A 112 8.45 -1.61 -5.22
C LEU A 112 9.30 -0.84 -4.22
N PRO A 113 9.36 -1.25 -2.95
CA PRO A 113 10.16 -0.55 -1.96
C PRO A 113 11.65 -0.68 -2.26
N VAL A 114 12.39 0.39 -2.01
CA VAL A 114 13.84 0.36 -1.89
C VAL A 114 14.16 -0.26 -0.53
N ILE A 115 14.48 -1.55 -0.50
CA ILE A 115 14.69 -2.30 0.76
C ILE A 115 15.89 -1.82 1.59
N THR A 116 16.79 -1.03 0.98
CA THR A 116 17.92 -0.37 1.64
C THR A 116 17.57 1.06 2.10
N ALA A 117 16.36 1.54 1.85
CA ALA A 117 15.94 2.85 2.30
C ALA A 117 15.87 2.91 3.84
N PRO A 118 16.30 4.01 4.47
CA PRO A 118 16.36 4.11 5.94
C PRO A 118 15.01 3.91 6.64
N ASN A 119 13.91 4.15 5.95
CA ASN A 119 12.55 4.00 6.46
C ASN A 119 11.92 2.63 6.16
N TYR A 120 12.61 1.73 5.43
CA TYR A 120 12.17 0.36 5.24
C TYR A 120 12.69 -0.51 6.38
N HIS A 121 11.80 -1.04 7.19
CA HIS A 121 12.15 -1.84 8.38
C HIS A 121 11.87 -3.35 8.21
N GLY A 122 11.29 -3.73 7.05
CA GLY A 122 10.87 -5.11 6.85
C GLY A 122 9.78 -5.54 7.85
N THR A 123 9.60 -6.85 7.99
CA THR A 123 8.59 -7.40 8.90
C THR A 123 9.01 -7.20 10.36
N MET A 124 8.14 -6.55 11.14
CA MET A 124 8.26 -6.35 12.58
C MET A 124 7.17 -7.17 13.31
N PRO A 125 7.37 -7.51 14.60
CA PRO A 125 6.32 -8.13 15.41
C PRO A 125 5.04 -7.27 15.43
N ILE A 126 3.86 -7.93 15.39
CA ILE A 126 2.55 -7.25 15.35
C ILE A 126 2.39 -6.21 16.46
N PRO A 127 2.72 -6.48 17.75
CA PRO A 127 2.57 -5.47 18.80
C PRO A 127 3.33 -4.17 18.49
N LYS A 128 4.57 -4.29 17.96
CA LYS A 128 5.37 -3.11 17.60
C LYS A 128 4.78 -2.34 16.41
N ARG A 129 4.27 -3.05 15.43
CA ARG A 129 3.57 -2.41 14.29
C ARG A 129 2.30 -1.71 14.75
N ALA A 130 1.52 -2.34 15.61
CA ALA A 130 0.28 -1.78 16.15
C ALA A 130 0.52 -0.49 16.94
N GLU A 131 1.58 -0.42 17.76
CA GLU A 131 1.99 0.81 18.44
C GLU A 131 2.23 1.95 17.44
N LEU A 132 3.05 1.69 16.40
CA LEU A 132 3.38 2.68 15.37
C LEU A 132 2.15 3.11 14.55
N VAL A 133 1.24 2.17 14.28
CA VAL A 133 -0.02 2.47 13.59
C VAL A 133 -0.94 3.30 14.47
N ALA A 134 -1.07 2.98 15.76
CA ALA A 134 -1.97 3.68 16.68
C ALA A 134 -1.51 5.12 16.99
N GLN A 135 -0.20 5.33 17.15
CA GLN A 135 0.35 6.66 17.48
C GLN A 135 0.53 7.58 16.26
N GLY A 136 0.69 6.99 15.07
CA GLY A 136 1.11 7.73 13.88
C GLY A 136 0.02 8.67 13.36
N CYS A 137 0.28 9.98 13.45
CA CYS A 137 -0.55 11.02 12.83
C CYS A 137 0.36 12.03 12.12
N GLY A 138 0.15 12.21 10.82
CA GLY A 138 0.98 13.08 9.98
C GLY A 138 0.16 14.02 9.11
N LYS A 139 0.83 14.58 8.10
CA LYS A 139 0.26 15.65 7.24
C LYS A 139 -1.04 15.23 6.51
N ILE A 140 -1.17 13.96 6.15
CA ILE A 140 -2.31 13.45 5.36
C ILE A 140 -3.23 12.52 6.15
N GLY A 141 -3.09 12.48 7.48
CA GLY A 141 -3.94 11.70 8.38
C GLY A 141 -3.18 10.67 9.21
N THR A 142 -3.91 9.75 9.86
CA THR A 142 -3.32 8.74 10.74
C THR A 142 -2.91 7.48 10.00
N SER A 143 -1.93 6.75 10.57
CA SER A 143 -1.58 5.40 10.08
C SER A 143 -2.74 4.42 10.24
N TYR A 144 -3.51 4.54 11.32
CA TYR A 144 -4.69 3.71 11.54
C TYR A 144 -5.77 3.91 10.46
N GLU A 145 -6.05 5.16 10.08
CA GLU A 145 -6.98 5.44 8.97
C GLU A 145 -6.50 4.81 7.66
N TYR A 146 -5.19 4.86 7.38
CA TYR A 146 -4.62 4.23 6.20
C TYR A 146 -4.83 2.70 6.21
N LEU A 147 -4.59 2.03 7.36
CA LEU A 147 -4.83 0.60 7.52
C LEU A 147 -6.32 0.27 7.37
N ARG A 148 -7.22 1.07 7.98
CA ARG A 148 -8.67 0.90 7.86
C ARG A 148 -9.15 0.95 6.42
N LEU A 149 -8.71 1.96 5.65
CA LEU A 149 -9.06 2.09 4.23
C LEU A 149 -8.55 0.91 3.40
N LEU A 150 -7.36 0.39 3.71
CA LEU A 150 -6.85 -0.82 3.07
C LEU A 150 -7.76 -2.02 3.35
N MET A 151 -8.14 -2.24 4.62
CA MET A 151 -9.03 -3.36 5.00
C MET A 151 -10.38 -3.27 4.28
N GLU A 152 -10.95 -2.08 4.14
CA GLU A 152 -12.19 -1.86 3.39
C GLU A 152 -12.04 -2.22 1.89
N GLU A 153 -10.92 -1.90 1.27
CA GLU A 153 -10.68 -2.28 -0.13
C GLU A 153 -10.47 -3.79 -0.30
N LEU A 154 -9.78 -4.44 0.64
CA LEU A 154 -9.62 -5.90 0.64
C LEU A 154 -10.97 -6.60 0.81
N ASP A 155 -11.84 -6.11 1.68
CA ASP A 155 -13.19 -6.65 1.86
C ASP A 155 -14.03 -6.53 0.58
N LYS A 156 -13.97 -5.41 -0.14
CA LYS A 156 -14.64 -5.23 -1.45
C LYS A 156 -14.17 -6.25 -2.49
N LEU A 157 -12.92 -6.69 -2.39
CA LEU A 157 -12.32 -7.69 -3.28
C LEU A 157 -12.52 -9.13 -2.79
N ASN A 158 -13.17 -9.34 -1.63
CA ASN A 158 -13.26 -10.62 -0.93
C ASN A 158 -11.87 -11.25 -0.66
N VAL A 159 -10.87 -10.43 -0.40
CA VAL A 159 -9.50 -10.83 -0.09
C VAL A 159 -9.30 -10.81 1.42
N ARG A 160 -8.76 -11.90 1.95
CA ARG A 160 -8.42 -12.02 3.38
C ARG A 160 -6.91 -12.17 3.54
N GLU A 161 -6.34 -11.27 4.31
CA GLU A 161 -4.93 -11.28 4.71
C GLU A 161 -4.87 -11.35 6.26
N PRO A 162 -4.69 -12.56 6.85
CA PRO A 162 -4.83 -12.75 8.30
C PRO A 162 -3.89 -11.87 9.13
N ALA A 163 -2.64 -11.68 8.69
CA ALA A 163 -1.68 -10.84 9.40
C ALA A 163 -2.08 -9.35 9.43
N LEU A 164 -2.72 -8.85 8.36
CA LEU A 164 -3.26 -7.49 8.35
C LEU A 164 -4.53 -7.37 9.22
N ALA A 165 -5.37 -8.39 9.24
CA ALA A 165 -6.55 -8.42 10.11
C ALA A 165 -6.13 -8.40 11.59
N GLU A 166 -5.13 -9.18 11.99
CA GLU A 166 -4.58 -9.17 13.34
C GLU A 166 -3.98 -7.80 13.70
N LEU A 167 -3.19 -7.22 12.79
CA LEU A 167 -2.63 -5.88 12.97
C LEU A 167 -3.73 -4.83 13.13
N PHE A 168 -4.81 -4.92 12.35
CA PHE A 168 -5.93 -3.99 12.42
C PHE A 168 -6.63 -4.04 13.76
N GLU A 169 -6.95 -5.23 14.27
CA GLU A 169 -7.61 -5.40 15.58
C GLU A 169 -6.74 -4.91 16.73
N GLU A 170 -5.45 -5.25 16.72
CA GLU A 170 -4.53 -4.78 17.76
C GLU A 170 -4.35 -3.26 17.73
N SER A 171 -4.22 -2.68 16.53
CA SER A 171 -4.13 -1.22 16.35
C SER A 171 -5.41 -0.52 16.80
N ARG A 172 -6.59 -1.09 16.53
CA ARG A 172 -7.88 -0.56 16.96
C ARG A 172 -7.96 -0.48 18.48
N ARG A 173 -7.61 -1.59 19.16
CA ARG A 173 -7.57 -1.66 20.63
C ARG A 173 -6.68 -0.58 21.23
N LEU A 174 -5.45 -0.41 20.70
CA LEU A 174 -4.53 0.62 21.18
C LEU A 174 -5.04 2.05 20.91
N CYS A 175 -5.68 2.31 19.79
CA CYS A 175 -6.30 3.61 19.50
C CYS A 175 -7.41 3.94 20.52
N GLU A 176 -8.25 2.97 20.89
CA GLU A 176 -9.30 3.13 21.90
C GLU A 176 -8.70 3.43 23.29
N GLU A 177 -7.63 2.74 23.67
CA GLU A 177 -6.90 2.96 24.93
C GLU A 177 -6.28 4.36 24.99
N LEU A 178 -5.63 4.82 23.91
CA LEU A 178 -5.04 6.16 23.83
C LEU A 178 -6.09 7.25 23.92
N GLN A 179 -7.26 7.06 23.29
CA GLN A 179 -8.38 8.01 23.38
C GLN A 179 -8.97 8.06 24.80
N ALA A 180 -9.04 6.93 25.48
CA ALA A 180 -9.51 6.85 26.86
C ALA A 180 -8.56 7.52 27.86
N ALA A 181 -7.24 7.38 27.64
CA ALA A 181 -6.21 7.96 28.49
C ALA A 181 -6.02 9.48 28.29
N GLY A 182 -6.39 10.03 27.12
CA GLY A 182 -6.31 11.46 26.82
C GLY A 182 -7.54 12.29 27.26
N LYS A 183 -8.56 11.65 27.87
CA LYS A 183 -9.71 12.27 28.51
C LYS A 183 -9.47 12.42 30.00
#